data_55e152e628fa922216a8c9b3dc7f4a0b
#
_entry.id   55e152e628fa922216a8c9b3dc7f4a0b
#
_cell.length_a   1.000
_cell.length_b   1.000
_cell.length_c   1.000
_cell.angle_alpha   90.00
_cell.angle_beta   90.00
_cell.angle_gamma   90.00
#
_symmetry.space_group_name_H-M   'P 1'
#
loop_
_entity.id
_entity.type
_entity.pdbx_description
1 polymer ?
#
loop_
_entity_poly.entity_id
_entity_poly.type
_entity_poly.pdbx_seq_one_letter_code
_entity_poly.pdbx_strand_id
1 'polypeptide(L)'
;MKKLSLITALLTSCIGLNANAYQTQLMGAYEYTYIKDSEMDSHRVNTASLNGKYYFNPVQTRNAPLAEAAFLDKTSNIGLGYTYAEESGIYSFVNFGGLPQINVDFKQEFNAIGLNGEFYIPNTQFYISGSLHRTDIEAIAKSYNESYKFASDDGNGYSAEVGFLPTHGMLLAVGVADLSKSFDPIQAAQYGFITTYSNAVAITGEDDEDTAITLRAKYVSPIAGYYTNFEAQSYIGDETTYRLAADLYLDPTLSVGIAFADSTAEDADTIFSIRAQKFFTPTFAVGVGYTGVDGANSYGINGTFRY
;
A
#
# COMPACT_ATOMS: atom_id res chain seq x y z
N MET A 1 -17.16 -22.10 -10.01
CA MET A 1 -17.63 -21.41 -11.23
C MET A 1 -18.58 -20.24 -10.99
N LYS A 2 -19.42 -20.21 -9.94
CA LYS A 2 -20.37 -19.08 -9.69
C LYS A 2 -19.70 -17.79 -9.17
N LYS A 3 -18.49 -17.86 -8.59
CA LYS A 3 -17.75 -16.68 -8.11
C LYS A 3 -17.06 -15.88 -9.22
N LEU A 4 -16.72 -16.52 -10.32
CA LEU A 4 -16.08 -15.89 -11.48
C LEU A 4 -17.07 -15.04 -12.30
N SER A 5 -18.36 -15.46 -12.36
CA SER A 5 -19.40 -14.77 -13.12
C SER A 5 -19.84 -13.43 -12.48
N LEU A 6 -19.67 -13.27 -11.16
CA LEU A 6 -20.01 -12.01 -10.48
C LEU A 6 -18.97 -10.91 -10.79
N ILE A 7 -17.68 -11.29 -10.86
CA ILE A 7 -16.58 -10.39 -11.21
C ILE A 7 -16.70 -9.96 -12.67
N THR A 8 -17.07 -10.88 -13.57
CA THR A 8 -17.27 -10.58 -15.01
C THR A 8 -18.48 -9.68 -15.23
N ALA A 9 -19.57 -9.83 -14.47
CA ALA A 9 -20.75 -8.98 -14.56
C ALA A 9 -20.49 -7.55 -14.04
N LEU A 10 -19.68 -7.39 -13.01
CA LEU A 10 -19.23 -6.07 -12.54
C LEU A 10 -18.31 -5.37 -13.56
N LEU A 11 -17.42 -6.13 -14.22
CA LEU A 11 -16.51 -5.59 -15.23
C LEU A 11 -17.22 -5.17 -16.51
N THR A 12 -18.30 -5.85 -16.93
CA THR A 12 -19.04 -5.53 -18.16
C THR A 12 -19.96 -4.31 -18.02
N SER A 13 -20.37 -3.92 -16.84
CA SER A 13 -21.15 -2.69 -16.62
C SER A 13 -20.32 -1.40 -16.72
N CYS A 14 -18.98 -1.51 -16.75
CA CYS A 14 -18.05 -0.37 -16.77
C CYS A 14 -17.63 0.09 -18.18
N ILE A 15 -18.07 -0.59 -19.24
CA ILE A 15 -17.65 -0.26 -20.61
C ILE A 15 -18.71 0.67 -21.23
N GLY A 16 -18.54 1.99 -21.06
CA GLY A 16 -19.37 2.87 -21.87
C GLY A 16 -19.60 4.32 -21.44
N LEU A 17 -18.88 4.86 -20.50
CA LEU A 17 -19.03 6.27 -20.15
C LEU A 17 -17.71 7.02 -20.35
N ASN A 18 -17.71 7.95 -21.32
CA ASN A 18 -16.77 9.07 -21.32
C ASN A 18 -17.12 9.97 -20.12
N ALA A 19 -16.82 9.48 -18.91
CA ALA A 19 -17.16 10.20 -17.70
C ALA A 19 -16.08 11.29 -17.48
N ASN A 20 -16.49 12.54 -17.67
CA ASN A 20 -15.69 13.68 -17.24
C ASN A 20 -15.66 13.81 -15.70
N ALA A 21 -16.33 12.90 -14.99
CA ALA A 21 -16.38 12.82 -13.54
C ALA A 21 -16.66 11.38 -13.08
N TYR A 22 -16.22 11.02 -11.87
CA TYR A 22 -16.49 9.73 -11.25
C TYR A 22 -16.78 9.90 -9.75
N GLN A 23 -17.55 8.97 -9.17
CA GLN A 23 -17.84 8.95 -7.72
C GLN A 23 -17.36 7.68 -7.02
N THR A 24 -16.99 6.66 -7.77
CA THR A 24 -16.49 5.41 -7.23
C THR A 24 -15.17 5.05 -7.89
N GLN A 25 -14.23 4.55 -7.10
CA GLN A 25 -12.97 4.01 -7.58
C GLN A 25 -12.74 2.64 -6.97
N LEU A 26 -12.42 1.67 -7.79
CA LEU A 26 -11.93 0.36 -7.39
C LEU A 26 -10.48 0.22 -7.85
N MET A 27 -9.62 -0.27 -6.98
CA MET A 27 -8.22 -0.55 -7.28
C MET A 27 -7.90 -1.96 -6.80
N GLY A 28 -7.34 -2.77 -7.69
CA GLY A 28 -6.78 -4.07 -7.36
C GLY A 28 -5.28 -4.06 -7.63
N ALA A 29 -4.50 -4.72 -6.79
CA ALA A 29 -3.07 -4.88 -7.00
C ALA A 29 -2.64 -6.31 -6.68
N TYR A 30 -1.59 -6.73 -7.36
CA TYR A 30 -0.88 -7.96 -7.08
C TYR A 30 0.62 -7.69 -7.09
N GLU A 31 1.33 -8.28 -6.13
CA GLU A 31 2.74 -8.11 -5.96
C GLU A 31 3.42 -9.43 -5.62
N TYR A 32 4.55 -9.67 -6.23
CA TYR A 32 5.41 -10.82 -6.00
C TYR A 32 6.76 -10.33 -5.48
N THR A 33 7.16 -10.81 -4.31
CA THR A 33 8.44 -10.52 -3.70
C THR A 33 9.27 -11.80 -3.61
N TYR A 34 10.49 -11.72 -4.08
CA TYR A 34 11.53 -12.74 -3.88
C TYR A 34 12.50 -12.26 -2.79
N ILE A 35 12.72 -13.09 -1.79
CA ILE A 35 13.63 -12.81 -0.68
C ILE A 35 14.85 -13.74 -0.83
N LYS A 36 16.04 -13.14 -0.82
CA LYS A 36 17.28 -13.87 -0.82
C LYS A 36 17.69 -14.12 0.63
N ASP A 37 17.33 -15.27 1.15
CA ASP A 37 17.67 -15.73 2.48
C ASP A 37 18.76 -16.81 2.38
N SER A 38 19.71 -16.82 3.33
CA SER A 38 20.77 -17.83 3.41
C SER A 38 20.31 -19.11 4.09
N GLU A 39 19.22 -19.06 4.86
CA GLU A 39 18.71 -20.17 5.66
C GLU A 39 17.47 -20.82 5.04
N MET A 40 16.82 -20.13 4.11
CA MET A 40 15.57 -20.54 3.50
C MET A 40 15.67 -20.61 1.97
N ASP A 41 15.34 -21.76 1.40
CA ASP A 41 15.20 -21.91 -0.05
C ASP A 41 13.85 -21.42 -0.53
N SER A 42 13.83 -20.80 -1.70
CA SER A 42 12.59 -20.37 -2.37
C SER A 42 11.71 -19.42 -1.53
N HIS A 43 12.32 -18.56 -0.71
CA HIS A 43 11.60 -17.60 0.12
C HIS A 43 10.94 -16.52 -0.74
N ARG A 44 9.63 -16.40 -0.59
CA ARG A 44 8.81 -15.49 -1.41
C ARG A 44 7.58 -15.02 -0.66
N VAL A 45 7.09 -13.84 -1.04
CA VAL A 45 5.79 -13.30 -0.61
C VAL A 45 4.93 -12.99 -1.83
N ASN A 46 3.68 -13.40 -1.79
CA ASN A 46 2.64 -13.04 -2.76
C ASN A 46 1.60 -12.18 -2.06
N THR A 47 1.37 -10.99 -2.58
CA THR A 47 0.40 -10.05 -2.02
C THR A 47 -0.68 -9.71 -3.02
N ALA A 48 -1.92 -9.75 -2.58
CA ALA A 48 -3.07 -9.30 -3.36
C ALA A 48 -3.88 -8.30 -2.54
N SER A 49 -4.24 -7.17 -3.13
CA SER A 49 -5.06 -6.16 -2.47
C SER A 49 -6.23 -5.71 -3.33
N LEU A 50 -7.31 -5.33 -2.67
CA LEU A 50 -8.49 -4.70 -3.28
C LEU A 50 -8.90 -3.52 -2.41
N ASN A 51 -9.06 -2.35 -3.02
CA ASN A 51 -9.52 -1.14 -2.36
C ASN A 51 -10.66 -0.51 -3.15
N GLY A 52 -11.74 -0.12 -2.44
CA GLY A 52 -12.86 0.62 -2.99
C GLY A 52 -12.98 1.97 -2.30
N LYS A 53 -13.16 3.05 -3.05
CA LYS A 53 -13.44 4.40 -2.54
C LYS A 53 -14.75 4.92 -3.11
N TYR A 54 -15.54 5.54 -2.25
CA TYR A 54 -16.72 6.32 -2.62
C TYR A 54 -16.48 7.79 -2.30
N TYR A 55 -16.62 8.64 -3.29
CA TYR A 55 -16.48 10.09 -3.18
C TYR A 55 -17.85 10.72 -2.98
N PHE A 56 -17.99 11.61 -1.99
CA PHE A 56 -19.29 12.25 -1.68
C PHE A 56 -19.75 13.21 -2.76
N ASN A 57 -18.83 13.75 -3.55
CA ASN A 57 -19.12 14.53 -4.75
C ASN A 57 -18.39 13.93 -5.95
N PRO A 58 -18.91 14.07 -7.17
CA PRO A 58 -18.22 13.62 -8.37
C PRO A 58 -16.87 14.32 -8.53
N VAL A 59 -15.81 13.52 -8.65
CA VAL A 59 -14.43 13.98 -8.91
C VAL A 59 -14.34 14.40 -10.37
N GLN A 60 -13.96 15.65 -10.63
CA GLN A 60 -13.85 16.18 -11.99
C GLN A 60 -12.50 15.83 -12.61
N THR A 61 -12.53 15.21 -13.78
CA THR A 61 -11.31 14.99 -14.58
C THR A 61 -11.03 16.22 -15.42
N ARG A 62 -10.11 17.07 -14.96
CA ARG A 62 -9.68 18.30 -15.63
C ARG A 62 -8.41 18.07 -16.45
N ASN A 63 -7.87 19.13 -17.06
CA ASN A 63 -6.54 19.13 -17.69
C ASN A 63 -5.41 19.09 -16.64
N ALA A 64 -5.49 18.13 -15.73
CA ALA A 64 -4.57 17.86 -14.66
C ALA A 64 -4.32 16.34 -14.59
N PRO A 65 -3.32 15.84 -13.87
CA PRO A 65 -3.06 14.42 -13.78
C PRO A 65 -4.28 13.65 -13.28
N LEU A 66 -4.73 12.66 -14.04
CA LEU A 66 -5.89 11.86 -13.68
C LEU A 66 -5.68 11.12 -12.35
N ALA A 67 -4.45 10.73 -12.03
CA ALA A 67 -4.11 10.10 -10.76
C ALA A 67 -4.39 11.03 -9.56
N GLU A 68 -4.24 12.34 -9.73
CA GLU A 68 -4.38 13.35 -8.67
C GLU A 68 -5.73 14.08 -8.67
N ALA A 69 -6.66 13.67 -9.53
CA ALA A 69 -7.92 14.38 -9.73
C ALA A 69 -8.71 14.58 -8.42
N ALA A 70 -8.85 13.55 -7.60
CA ALA A 70 -9.59 13.63 -6.33
C ALA A 70 -8.95 14.58 -5.31
N PHE A 71 -7.62 14.59 -5.22
CA PHE A 71 -6.87 15.50 -4.36
C PHE A 71 -6.98 16.95 -4.83
N LEU A 72 -6.74 17.19 -6.12
CA LEU A 72 -6.82 18.53 -6.70
C LEU A 72 -8.24 19.10 -6.65
N ASP A 73 -9.25 18.25 -6.72
CA ASP A 73 -10.67 18.62 -6.59
C ASP A 73 -11.13 18.73 -5.12
N LYS A 74 -10.26 18.37 -4.16
CA LYS A 74 -10.57 18.35 -2.72
C LYS A 74 -11.85 17.55 -2.42
N THR A 75 -11.97 16.37 -3.04
CA THR A 75 -13.18 15.56 -2.93
C THR A 75 -13.08 14.60 -1.75
N SER A 76 -13.95 14.82 -0.75
CA SER A 76 -14.06 13.95 0.42
C SER A 76 -14.51 12.54 0.04
N ASN A 77 -13.97 11.54 0.72
CA ASN A 77 -14.26 10.14 0.43
C ASN A 77 -14.25 9.26 1.68
N ILE A 78 -14.82 8.07 1.52
CA ILE A 78 -14.67 6.94 2.42
C ILE A 78 -14.21 5.73 1.60
N GLY A 79 -13.33 4.93 2.17
CA GLY A 79 -12.77 3.76 1.50
C GLY A 79 -12.79 2.52 2.38
N LEU A 80 -12.85 1.36 1.73
CA LEU A 80 -12.72 0.05 2.34
C LEU A 80 -11.63 -0.71 1.57
N GLY A 81 -10.68 -1.30 2.30
CA GLY A 81 -9.60 -2.08 1.75
C GLY A 81 -9.52 -3.47 2.34
N TYR A 82 -9.06 -4.42 1.53
CA TYR A 82 -8.69 -5.76 1.97
C TYR A 82 -7.35 -6.13 1.33
N THR A 83 -6.48 -6.71 2.12
CA THR A 83 -5.20 -7.21 1.66
C THR A 83 -4.96 -8.61 2.20
N TYR A 84 -4.47 -9.48 1.33
CA TYR A 84 -3.99 -10.81 1.64
C TYR A 84 -2.53 -10.91 1.22
N ALA A 85 -1.68 -11.39 2.10
CA ALA A 85 -0.31 -11.76 1.76
C ALA A 85 -0.02 -13.18 2.22
N GLU A 86 0.76 -13.90 1.41
CA GLU A 86 1.23 -15.24 1.70
C GLU A 86 2.75 -15.24 1.56
N GLU A 87 3.41 -15.44 2.68
CA GLU A 87 4.85 -15.72 2.74
C GLU A 87 5.07 -17.22 2.76
N SER A 88 6.04 -17.73 2.01
CA SER A 88 6.36 -19.15 1.96
C SER A 88 7.85 -19.37 1.66
N GLY A 89 8.39 -20.44 2.22
CA GLY A 89 9.78 -20.85 2.01
C GLY A 89 10.02 -22.26 2.51
N ILE A 90 11.23 -22.77 2.28
CA ILE A 90 11.64 -24.11 2.68
C ILE A 90 12.90 -23.99 3.53
N TYR A 91 12.81 -24.37 4.81
CA TYR A 91 13.97 -24.54 5.66
C TYR A 91 14.59 -25.91 5.42
N SER A 92 15.85 -25.92 5.06
CA SER A 92 16.62 -27.14 4.80
C SER A 92 17.61 -27.37 5.94
N PHE A 93 17.31 -28.32 6.81
CA PHE A 93 18.20 -28.67 7.91
C PHE A 93 19.16 -29.78 7.48
N VAL A 94 20.46 -29.44 7.43
CA VAL A 94 21.53 -30.43 7.21
C VAL A 94 21.80 -31.17 8.53
N ASN A 95 21.54 -32.46 8.55
CA ASN A 95 21.74 -33.25 9.75
C ASN A 95 23.22 -33.66 9.89
N PHE A 96 23.81 -33.31 11.04
CA PHE A 96 25.15 -33.80 11.41
C PHE A 96 25.05 -35.29 11.75
N GLY A 97 25.69 -36.17 10.96
CA GLY A 97 25.75 -37.58 11.29
C GLY A 97 25.22 -38.55 10.24
N GLY A 98 24.98 -38.10 8.99
CA GLY A 98 24.60 -38.99 7.86
C GLY A 98 23.09 -39.34 7.83
N LEU A 99 22.26 -38.66 8.58
CA LEU A 99 20.82 -38.75 8.47
C LEU A 99 20.32 -37.94 7.26
N PRO A 100 19.18 -38.28 6.66
CA PRO A 100 18.63 -37.53 5.54
C PRO A 100 18.32 -36.05 5.90
N GLN A 101 18.51 -35.15 4.95
CA GLN A 101 18.14 -33.75 5.04
C GLN A 101 16.63 -33.67 5.36
N ILE A 102 16.27 -32.82 6.34
CA ILE A 102 14.88 -32.56 6.69
C ILE A 102 14.49 -31.21 6.09
N ASN A 103 13.50 -31.22 5.24
CA ASN A 103 12.89 -30.02 4.70
C ASN A 103 11.62 -29.70 5.48
N VAL A 104 11.47 -28.45 5.90
CA VAL A 104 10.26 -27.95 6.56
C VAL A 104 9.69 -26.83 5.69
N ASP A 105 8.52 -27.06 5.15
CA ASP A 105 7.77 -26.03 4.43
C ASP A 105 7.19 -25.05 5.45
N PHE A 106 7.58 -23.78 5.31
CA PHE A 106 7.04 -22.67 6.08
C PHE A 106 6.01 -21.94 5.25
N LYS A 107 4.93 -21.56 5.90
CA LYS A 107 3.88 -20.72 5.32
C LYS A 107 3.33 -19.77 6.37
N GLN A 108 3.27 -18.46 6.04
CA GLN A 108 2.62 -17.46 6.85
C GLN A 108 1.59 -16.72 5.99
N GLU A 109 0.38 -16.57 6.53
CA GLU A 109 -0.73 -15.86 5.88
C GLU A 109 -1.07 -14.61 6.69
N PHE A 110 -1.22 -13.50 5.98
CA PHE A 110 -1.60 -12.21 6.52
C PHE A 110 -2.92 -11.79 5.87
N ASN A 111 -3.87 -11.39 6.69
CA ASN A 111 -5.12 -10.81 6.24
C ASN A 111 -5.29 -9.46 6.91
N ALA A 112 -5.59 -8.42 6.14
CA ALA A 112 -5.89 -7.11 6.67
C ALA A 112 -7.17 -6.56 6.03
N ILE A 113 -8.07 -6.03 6.86
CA ILE A 113 -9.23 -5.27 6.42
C ILE A 113 -9.19 -3.90 7.06
N GLY A 114 -9.45 -2.85 6.27
CA GLY A 114 -9.38 -1.47 6.77
C GLY A 114 -10.46 -0.58 6.19
N LEU A 115 -10.92 0.35 7.00
CA LEU A 115 -11.80 1.45 6.65
C LEU A 115 -11.00 2.74 6.76
N ASN A 116 -11.10 3.63 5.77
CA ASN A 116 -10.47 4.94 5.81
C ASN A 116 -11.39 6.03 5.29
N GLY A 117 -11.13 7.27 5.64
CA GLY A 117 -11.85 8.43 5.14
C GLY A 117 -11.00 9.67 5.10
N GLU A 118 -11.25 10.51 4.11
CA GLU A 118 -10.61 11.81 3.92
C GLU A 118 -11.70 12.88 3.72
N PHE A 119 -11.63 13.95 4.50
CA PHE A 119 -12.65 14.98 4.51
C PHE A 119 -12.03 16.36 4.37
N TYR A 120 -12.35 17.03 3.29
CA TYR A 120 -12.04 18.43 3.05
C TYR A 120 -13.19 19.29 3.58
N ILE A 121 -12.92 20.14 4.57
CA ILE A 121 -13.97 20.96 5.20
C ILE A 121 -14.37 22.08 4.23
N PRO A 122 -15.64 22.13 3.76
CA PRO A 122 -16.08 23.08 2.75
C PRO A 122 -15.80 24.54 3.13
N ASN A 123 -15.37 25.34 2.16
CA ASN A 123 -15.06 26.77 2.32
C ASN A 123 -13.95 27.08 3.33
N THR A 124 -13.13 26.09 3.64
CA THR A 124 -11.95 26.26 4.51
C THR A 124 -10.70 25.69 3.80
N GLN A 125 -9.56 25.84 4.45
CA GLN A 125 -8.29 25.20 4.06
C GLN A 125 -7.97 24.00 4.96
N PHE A 126 -8.95 23.48 5.72
CA PHE A 126 -8.74 22.38 6.64
C PHE A 126 -9.16 21.04 6.04
N TYR A 127 -8.43 20.03 6.47
CA TYR A 127 -8.56 18.65 6.09
C TYR A 127 -8.51 17.77 7.33
N ILE A 128 -9.27 16.70 7.35
CA ILE A 128 -9.19 15.65 8.35
C ILE A 128 -9.19 14.29 7.66
N SER A 129 -8.43 13.36 8.18
CA SER A 129 -8.49 11.95 7.75
C SER A 129 -8.41 11.02 8.92
N GLY A 130 -8.80 9.78 8.70
CA GLY A 130 -8.66 8.71 9.67
C GLY A 130 -8.81 7.35 9.04
N SER A 131 -8.26 6.36 9.71
CA SER A 131 -8.39 4.96 9.34
C SER A 131 -8.54 4.07 10.57
N LEU A 132 -9.16 2.93 10.35
CA LEU A 132 -9.24 1.82 11.29
C LEU A 132 -8.92 0.55 10.50
N HIS A 133 -8.09 -0.33 11.04
CA HIS A 133 -7.82 -1.62 10.42
C HIS A 133 -7.73 -2.74 11.44
N ARG A 134 -7.97 -3.94 10.96
CA ARG A 134 -7.72 -5.18 11.69
C ARG A 134 -6.87 -6.08 10.82
N THR A 135 -5.92 -6.73 11.46
CA THR A 135 -5.03 -7.71 10.84
C THR A 135 -5.15 -9.03 11.55
N ASP A 136 -4.88 -10.10 10.82
CA ASP A 136 -4.88 -11.48 11.28
C ASP A 136 -3.70 -12.21 10.63
N ILE A 137 -2.85 -12.84 11.42
CA ILE A 137 -1.67 -13.58 10.98
C ILE A 137 -1.79 -15.03 11.43
N GLU A 138 -1.52 -15.94 10.51
CA GLU A 138 -1.45 -17.37 10.80
C GLU A 138 -0.16 -17.96 10.22
N ALA A 139 0.66 -18.59 11.06
CA ALA A 139 1.89 -19.25 10.64
C ALA A 139 1.85 -20.76 10.85
N ILE A 140 2.19 -21.50 9.81
CA ILE A 140 2.11 -22.97 9.75
C ILE A 140 3.46 -23.51 9.24
N ALA A 141 3.99 -24.53 9.93
CA ALA A 141 5.11 -25.32 9.44
C ALA A 141 4.61 -26.73 9.08
N LYS A 142 5.08 -27.26 7.97
CA LYS A 142 4.80 -28.63 7.52
C LYS A 142 6.09 -29.42 7.34
N SER A 143 6.18 -30.58 7.98
CA SER A 143 7.28 -31.51 7.81
C SER A 143 6.74 -32.93 7.62
N TYR A 144 7.14 -33.58 6.53
CA TYR A 144 6.62 -34.90 6.11
C TYR A 144 5.08 -34.90 6.00
N ASN A 145 4.39 -35.54 6.95
CA ASN A 145 2.93 -35.66 6.97
C ASN A 145 2.29 -34.90 8.16
N GLU A 146 3.09 -34.12 8.89
CA GLU A 146 2.62 -33.37 10.05
C GLU A 146 2.61 -31.87 9.74
N SER A 147 1.56 -31.20 10.23
CA SER A 147 1.37 -29.76 10.09
C SER A 147 1.20 -29.17 11.48
N TYR A 148 2.03 -28.20 11.80
CA TYR A 148 2.02 -27.52 13.10
C TYR A 148 1.68 -26.06 12.88
N LYS A 149 0.59 -25.58 13.46
CA LYS A 149 0.30 -24.17 13.62
C LYS A 149 1.08 -23.66 14.82
N PHE A 150 2.01 -22.73 14.62
CA PHE A 150 2.91 -22.29 15.68
C PHE A 150 2.76 -20.81 16.03
N ALA A 151 2.09 -20.03 15.19
CA ALA A 151 1.72 -18.67 15.52
C ALA A 151 0.33 -18.35 14.98
N SER A 152 -0.40 -17.54 15.74
CA SER A 152 -1.63 -16.91 15.34
C SER A 152 -1.75 -15.65 16.17
N ASP A 153 -1.80 -14.50 15.49
CA ASP A 153 -1.92 -13.21 16.13
C ASP A 153 -2.92 -12.35 15.39
N ASP A 154 -3.63 -11.51 16.12
CA ASP A 154 -4.55 -10.53 15.55
C ASP A 154 -4.33 -9.16 16.20
N GLY A 155 -4.48 -8.13 15.41
CA GLY A 155 -4.26 -6.77 15.88
C GLY A 155 -5.24 -5.78 15.25
N ASN A 156 -5.40 -4.66 15.93
CA ASN A 156 -6.16 -3.53 15.43
C ASN A 156 -5.28 -2.30 15.43
N GLY A 157 -5.44 -1.47 14.43
CA GLY A 157 -4.74 -0.20 14.37
C GLY A 157 -5.68 0.92 13.93
N TYR A 158 -5.26 2.14 14.21
CA TYR A 158 -5.98 3.34 13.79
C TYR A 158 -5.02 4.46 13.41
N SER A 159 -5.53 5.40 12.63
CA SER A 159 -4.86 6.69 12.43
C SER A 159 -5.87 7.82 12.42
N ALA A 160 -5.42 9.02 12.81
CA ALA A 160 -6.19 10.25 12.70
C ALA A 160 -5.23 11.40 12.38
N GLU A 161 -5.56 12.21 11.40
CA GLU A 161 -4.78 13.38 10.99
C GLU A 161 -5.67 14.61 10.85
N VAL A 162 -5.10 15.76 11.14
CA VAL A 162 -5.62 17.07 10.78
C VAL A 162 -4.65 17.73 9.82
N GLY A 163 -5.14 18.38 8.79
CA GLY A 163 -4.32 18.98 7.77
C GLY A 163 -4.77 20.38 7.37
N PHE A 164 -3.85 21.08 6.75
CA PHE A 164 -4.02 22.42 6.21
C PHE A 164 -3.58 22.46 4.75
N LEU A 165 -4.37 23.11 3.90
CA LEU A 165 -4.11 23.28 2.48
C LEU A 165 -3.74 24.75 2.20
N PRO A 166 -2.47 25.15 2.37
CA PRO A 166 -2.05 26.55 2.27
C PRO A 166 -2.26 27.13 0.86
N THR A 167 -2.20 26.27 -0.14
CA THR A 167 -2.44 26.63 -1.55
C THR A 167 -3.08 25.47 -2.30
N HIS A 168 -3.52 25.73 -3.54
CA HIS A 168 -4.03 24.65 -4.40
C HIS A 168 -2.92 23.61 -4.67
N GLY A 169 -3.28 22.34 -4.52
CA GLY A 169 -2.37 21.22 -4.73
C GLY A 169 -1.35 20.98 -3.59
N MET A 170 -1.46 21.67 -2.45
CA MET A 170 -0.58 21.45 -1.30
C MET A 170 -1.39 21.03 -0.06
N LEU A 171 -0.90 20.03 0.65
CA LEU A 171 -1.41 19.56 1.94
C LEU A 171 -0.23 19.43 2.90
N LEU A 172 -0.43 19.92 4.12
CA LEU A 172 0.42 19.65 5.28
C LEU A 172 -0.48 19.06 6.36
N ALA A 173 -0.15 17.92 6.92
CA ALA A 173 -0.95 17.27 7.95
C ALA A 173 -0.08 16.76 9.10
N VAL A 174 -0.67 16.71 10.27
CA VAL A 174 -0.12 16.12 11.49
C VAL A 174 -1.20 15.27 12.14
N GLY A 175 -0.79 14.18 12.74
CA GLY A 175 -1.72 13.25 13.37
C GLY A 175 -1.07 12.29 14.33
N VAL A 176 -1.82 11.23 14.60
CA VAL A 176 -1.38 10.10 15.42
C VAL A 176 -1.77 8.81 14.70
N ALA A 177 -0.97 7.78 14.85
CA ALA A 177 -1.27 6.44 14.37
C ALA A 177 -0.85 5.43 15.42
N ASP A 178 -1.69 4.40 15.57
CA ASP A 178 -1.39 3.20 16.32
C ASP A 178 -1.52 2.04 15.33
N LEU A 179 -0.43 1.37 15.09
CA LEU A 179 -0.34 0.33 14.08
C LEU A 179 -0.27 -1.00 14.80
N SER A 180 -1.12 -1.90 14.41
CA SER A 180 -1.15 -3.25 14.96
C SER A 180 0.19 -3.96 14.76
N LYS A 181 0.72 -4.57 15.83
CA LYS A 181 1.92 -5.42 15.79
C LYS A 181 1.85 -6.55 14.79
N SER A 182 0.64 -7.08 14.58
CA SER A 182 0.41 -8.18 13.66
C SER A 182 0.49 -7.76 12.19
N PHE A 183 0.45 -6.49 11.90
CA PHE A 183 0.66 -5.97 10.56
C PHE A 183 1.64 -4.82 10.65
N ASP A 184 2.89 -5.19 10.45
CA ASP A 184 3.92 -4.25 10.18
C ASP A 184 3.85 -3.80 8.73
N PRO A 185 3.35 -2.59 8.45
CA PRO A 185 3.29 -2.10 7.09
C PRO A 185 4.68 -1.70 6.58
N ILE A 186 5.79 -1.58 7.40
CA ILE A 186 7.15 -1.50 6.89
C ILE A 186 7.63 -2.87 6.46
N GLN A 187 7.41 -3.91 7.24
CA GLN A 187 7.64 -5.26 6.71
C GLN A 187 6.80 -5.47 5.45
N ALA A 188 5.56 -5.06 5.45
CA ALA A 188 4.75 -5.10 4.25
C ALA A 188 5.32 -4.23 3.12
N ALA A 189 5.94 -3.09 3.42
CA ALA A 189 6.65 -2.27 2.47
C ALA A 189 8.02 -2.87 2.09
N GLN A 190 8.74 -3.49 3.00
CA GLN A 190 9.97 -4.24 2.75
C GLN A 190 9.69 -5.44 1.85
N TYR A 191 8.56 -6.08 2.02
CA TYR A 191 8.17 -7.27 1.27
C TYR A 191 7.24 -6.97 0.09
N GLY A 192 7.17 -5.73 -0.38
CA GLY A 192 6.45 -5.41 -1.60
C GLY A 192 5.09 -4.75 -1.44
N PHE A 193 4.73 -4.36 -0.25
CA PHE A 193 3.47 -3.66 0.03
C PHE A 193 3.48 -2.16 -0.29
N ILE A 194 4.53 -1.63 -0.86
CA ILE A 194 4.48 -0.28 -1.40
C ILE A 194 3.65 -0.29 -2.67
N THR A 195 2.37 -0.58 -2.54
CA THR A 195 1.46 -0.16 -3.59
C THR A 195 1.54 1.36 -3.64
N THR A 196 1.69 1.86 -4.82
CA THR A 196 1.79 3.28 -5.17
C THR A 196 0.75 4.18 -4.50
N TYR A 197 -0.23 3.62 -3.85
CA TYR A 197 -1.43 4.29 -3.36
C TYR A 197 -1.82 3.94 -1.93
N SER A 198 -1.15 3.02 -1.25
CA SER A 198 -1.43 2.83 0.17
C SER A 198 -0.77 3.95 0.95
N ASN A 199 -1.54 4.70 1.68
CA ASN A 199 -1.04 5.61 2.72
C ASN A 199 -0.46 4.83 3.91
N ALA A 200 -0.31 3.52 3.76
CA ALA A 200 0.30 2.66 4.74
C ALA A 200 1.81 2.81 4.65
N VAL A 201 2.33 3.71 5.37
CA VAL A 201 3.71 3.69 5.81
C VAL A 201 3.68 3.21 7.24
N ALA A 202 4.49 2.37 7.55
CA ALA A 202 4.51 1.71 8.77
C ALA A 202 5.68 1.93 9.60
N ILE A 203 5.50 1.65 10.78
CA ILE A 203 6.43 1.71 11.85
C ILE A 203 6.58 0.36 12.45
N THR A 204 7.78 0.01 12.78
CA THR A 204 8.01 -1.07 13.68
C THR A 204 9.09 -0.82 14.68
N GLY A 205 8.76 -0.95 15.90
CA GLY A 205 9.65 -1.45 16.90
C GLY A 205 9.29 -2.91 17.18
N GLU A 206 10.22 -3.75 17.50
CA GLU A 206 10.00 -5.16 17.86
C GLU A 206 9.09 -5.33 19.09
N ASP A 207 8.86 -4.30 19.86
CA ASP A 207 8.08 -4.33 21.08
C ASP A 207 7.16 -3.12 21.19
N ASP A 208 5.91 -3.41 21.43
CA ASP A 208 4.88 -2.58 22.02
C ASP A 208 3.95 -1.76 21.09
N GLU A 209 2.75 -1.59 21.64
CA GLU A 209 1.61 -0.81 21.20
C GLU A 209 1.96 0.70 21.16
N ASP A 210 2.87 1.11 20.26
CA ASP A 210 3.33 2.50 20.25
C ASP A 210 2.47 3.37 19.36
N THR A 211 1.91 4.39 19.96
CA THR A 211 1.28 5.48 19.26
C THR A 211 2.34 6.42 18.69
N ALA A 212 2.40 6.53 17.37
CA ALA A 212 3.32 7.44 16.70
C ALA A 212 2.65 8.75 16.30
N ILE A 213 3.42 9.82 16.30
CA ILE A 213 3.05 11.09 15.67
C ILE A 213 3.27 10.96 14.17
N THR A 214 2.25 11.31 13.37
CA THR A 214 2.37 11.32 11.91
C THR A 214 2.59 12.72 11.40
N LEU A 215 3.49 12.87 10.43
CA LEU A 215 3.68 14.08 9.64
C LEU A 215 3.52 13.72 8.17
N ARG A 216 2.71 14.49 7.44
CA ARG A 216 2.52 14.28 6.00
C ARG A 216 2.54 15.60 5.25
N ALA A 217 3.26 15.62 4.13
CA ALA A 217 3.22 16.71 3.16
C ALA A 217 2.97 16.13 1.77
N LYS A 218 2.11 16.79 0.98
CA LYS A 218 1.87 16.48 -0.42
C LYS A 218 1.81 17.78 -1.22
N TYR A 219 2.46 17.77 -2.38
CA TYR A 219 2.45 18.91 -3.28
C TYR A 219 2.36 18.49 -4.74
N VAL A 220 1.23 18.81 -5.36
CA VAL A 220 0.97 18.58 -6.79
C VAL A 220 0.95 19.90 -7.51
N SER A 221 1.90 20.11 -8.42
CA SER A 221 2.05 21.39 -9.11
C SER A 221 2.65 21.23 -10.52
N PRO A 222 2.31 22.12 -11.46
CA PRO A 222 3.02 22.20 -12.72
C PRO A 222 4.42 22.80 -12.52
N ILE A 223 5.46 22.09 -12.97
CA ILE A 223 6.85 22.52 -12.96
C ILE A 223 7.43 22.29 -14.35
N ALA A 224 8.01 23.32 -14.95
CA ALA A 224 8.65 23.26 -16.27
C ALA A 224 7.76 22.67 -17.39
N GLY A 225 6.44 22.86 -17.31
CA GLY A 225 5.47 22.38 -18.30
C GLY A 225 4.92 20.97 -18.04
N TYR A 226 5.41 20.26 -17.04
CA TYR A 226 4.91 18.97 -16.58
C TYR A 226 4.28 19.12 -15.20
N TYR A 227 3.27 18.30 -14.89
CA TYR A 227 2.84 18.17 -13.51
C TYR A 227 3.80 17.27 -12.75
N THR A 228 4.00 17.60 -11.47
CA THR A 228 4.78 16.80 -10.52
C THR A 228 3.97 16.61 -9.25
N ASN A 229 4.16 15.49 -8.59
CA ASN A 229 3.71 15.24 -7.23
C ASN A 229 4.94 14.97 -6.35
N PHE A 230 4.98 15.58 -5.19
CA PHE A 230 5.97 15.30 -4.14
C PHE A 230 5.21 14.93 -2.88
N GLU A 231 5.60 13.82 -2.28
CA GLU A 231 5.05 13.36 -1.01
C GLU A 231 6.18 13.10 -0.02
N ALA A 232 5.96 13.53 1.21
CA ALA A 232 6.79 13.21 2.36
C ALA A 232 5.89 12.75 3.48
N GLN A 233 6.27 11.68 4.15
CA GLN A 233 5.56 11.14 5.28
C GLN A 233 6.56 10.65 6.33
N SER A 234 6.24 10.88 7.60
CA SER A 234 7.04 10.37 8.71
C SER A 234 6.12 9.92 9.83
N TYR A 235 6.56 8.91 10.54
CA TYR A 235 5.98 8.41 11.77
C TYR A 235 7.07 8.48 12.83
N ILE A 236 6.78 9.18 13.91
CA ILE A 236 7.70 9.50 14.98
C ILE A 236 7.16 8.83 16.24
N GLY A 237 7.79 7.75 16.64
CA GLY A 237 7.58 6.99 17.87
C GLY A 237 8.92 6.81 18.55
N ASP A 238 9.17 5.66 19.17
CA ASP A 238 10.47 5.29 19.71
C ASP A 238 11.50 5.21 18.58
N GLU A 239 11.06 4.75 17.42
CA GLU A 239 11.80 4.83 16.16
C GLU A 239 11.08 5.76 15.19
N THR A 240 11.84 6.35 14.29
CA THR A 240 11.29 7.25 13.27
C THR A 240 11.40 6.64 11.91
N THR A 241 10.27 6.45 11.25
CA THR A 241 10.21 6.05 9.85
C THR A 241 9.85 7.23 8.98
N TYR A 242 10.45 7.31 7.80
CA TYR A 242 10.13 8.33 6.82
C TYR A 242 10.08 7.76 5.40
N ARG A 243 9.23 8.36 4.60
CA ARG A 243 9.06 8.05 3.18
C ARG A 243 9.04 9.34 2.37
N LEU A 244 9.76 9.33 1.27
CA LEU A 244 9.76 10.40 0.26
C LEU A 244 9.35 9.79 -1.08
N ALA A 245 8.49 10.47 -1.83
CA ALA A 245 8.10 10.04 -3.16
C ALA A 245 7.97 11.23 -4.10
N ALA A 246 8.25 10.98 -5.37
CA ALA A 246 8.06 11.94 -6.43
C ALA A 246 7.50 11.26 -7.67
N ASP A 247 6.48 11.88 -8.30
CA ASP A 247 5.95 11.46 -9.59
C ASP A 247 6.08 12.60 -10.61
N LEU A 248 6.46 12.24 -11.81
CA LEU A 248 6.45 13.10 -12.99
C LEU A 248 5.31 12.65 -13.91
N TYR A 249 4.39 13.53 -14.19
CA TYR A 249 3.30 13.32 -15.14
C TYR A 249 3.73 13.81 -16.52
N LEU A 250 4.11 12.87 -17.40
CA LEU A 250 4.53 13.15 -18.77
C LEU A 250 3.38 13.70 -19.62
N ASP A 251 2.18 13.29 -19.31
CA ASP A 251 0.90 13.84 -19.74
C ASP A 251 -0.16 13.58 -18.65
N PRO A 252 -1.39 14.10 -18.75
CA PRO A 252 -2.43 13.87 -17.72
C PRO A 252 -2.76 12.39 -17.45
N THR A 253 -2.37 11.49 -18.34
CA THR A 253 -2.69 10.06 -18.27
C THR A 253 -1.50 9.15 -17.95
N LEU A 254 -0.25 9.66 -18.03
CA LEU A 254 0.97 8.87 -17.87
C LEU A 254 1.86 9.47 -16.80
N SER A 255 2.15 8.71 -15.77
CA SER A 255 3.13 9.05 -14.74
C SER A 255 4.26 8.04 -14.65
N VAL A 256 5.41 8.52 -14.23
CA VAL A 256 6.54 7.74 -13.74
C VAL A 256 6.95 8.31 -12.39
N GLY A 257 7.30 7.46 -11.46
CA GLY A 257 7.61 7.89 -10.09
C GLY A 257 8.70 7.06 -9.44
N ILE A 258 9.27 7.64 -8.42
CA ILE A 258 10.24 7.02 -7.52
C ILE A 258 9.78 7.21 -6.08
N ALA A 259 10.16 6.30 -5.21
CA ALA A 259 9.99 6.48 -3.77
C ALA A 259 11.19 5.90 -3.03
N PHE A 260 11.39 6.43 -1.86
CA PHE A 260 12.45 6.06 -0.93
C PHE A 260 11.83 6.01 0.46
N ALA A 261 12.16 5.00 1.25
CA ALA A 261 11.75 4.89 2.64
C ALA A 261 12.91 4.34 3.48
N ASP A 262 12.95 4.75 4.74
CA ASP A 262 13.98 4.34 5.69
C ASP A 262 13.47 4.50 7.12
N SER A 263 14.15 3.91 8.09
CA SER A 263 13.83 3.99 9.51
C SER A 263 15.09 4.24 10.34
N THR A 264 14.94 4.78 11.54
CA THR A 264 16.03 4.91 12.52
C THR A 264 16.22 3.64 13.35
N ALA A 265 15.41 2.61 13.12
CA ALA A 265 15.57 1.31 13.77
C ALA A 265 16.95 0.73 13.49
N GLU A 266 17.50 0.06 14.50
CA GLU A 266 18.76 -0.70 14.33
C GLU A 266 18.50 -1.84 13.34
N ASP A 267 19.32 -1.99 12.32
CA ASP A 267 19.16 -2.97 11.22
C ASP A 267 18.04 -2.66 10.20
N ALA A 268 17.48 -1.46 10.18
CA ALA A 268 16.52 -1.08 9.15
C ALA A 268 17.19 -0.93 7.78
N ASP A 269 16.59 -1.57 6.79
CA ASP A 269 17.03 -1.48 5.41
C ASP A 269 16.37 -0.33 4.66
N THR A 270 17.17 0.39 3.89
CA THR A 270 16.67 1.40 2.96
C THR A 270 15.86 0.77 1.84
N ILE A 271 14.66 1.28 1.59
CA ILE A 271 13.76 0.82 0.54
C ILE A 271 13.74 1.82 -0.60
N PHE A 272 13.89 1.32 -1.81
CA PHE A 272 13.76 2.12 -3.03
C PHE A 272 12.71 1.51 -3.95
N SER A 273 11.86 2.34 -4.56
CA SER A 273 10.91 1.88 -5.56
C SER A 273 10.84 2.80 -6.79
N ILE A 274 10.53 2.18 -7.92
CA ILE A 274 10.18 2.86 -9.17
C ILE A 274 8.81 2.39 -9.63
N ARG A 275 8.05 3.29 -10.24
CA ARG A 275 6.69 2.99 -10.67
C ARG A 275 6.31 3.72 -11.93
N ALA A 276 5.37 3.15 -12.67
CA ALA A 276 4.72 3.82 -13.80
C ALA A 276 3.24 3.50 -13.81
N GLN A 277 2.41 4.46 -14.20
CA GLN A 277 0.96 4.27 -14.35
C GLN A 277 0.48 4.94 -15.63
N LYS A 278 -0.42 4.25 -16.35
CA LYS A 278 -1.08 4.76 -17.54
C LYS A 278 -2.59 4.63 -17.41
N PHE A 279 -3.28 5.74 -17.56
CA PHE A 279 -4.71 5.79 -17.81
C PHE A 279 -4.96 5.61 -19.31
N PHE A 280 -5.57 4.53 -19.71
CA PHE A 280 -5.98 4.25 -21.09
C PHE A 280 -7.28 4.99 -21.43
N THR A 281 -8.11 5.19 -20.41
CA THR A 281 -9.31 6.03 -20.44
C THR A 281 -9.37 6.80 -19.11
N PRO A 282 -10.18 7.86 -18.97
CA PRO A 282 -10.38 8.52 -17.67
C PRO A 282 -10.87 7.58 -16.56
N THR A 283 -11.47 6.43 -16.94
CA THR A 283 -12.07 5.46 -16.04
C THR A 283 -11.23 4.20 -15.81
N PHE A 284 -10.14 4.00 -16.57
CA PHE A 284 -9.31 2.79 -16.46
C PHE A 284 -7.82 3.09 -16.56
N ALA A 285 -7.08 2.61 -15.57
CA ALA A 285 -5.62 2.67 -15.56
C ALA A 285 -4.98 1.32 -15.20
N VAL A 286 -3.74 1.16 -15.63
CA VAL A 286 -2.84 0.09 -15.20
C VAL A 286 -1.54 0.73 -14.71
N GLY A 287 -1.00 0.21 -13.62
CA GLY A 287 0.30 0.57 -13.08
C GLY A 287 1.18 -0.63 -12.91
N VAL A 288 2.48 -0.40 -12.93
CA VAL A 288 3.53 -1.38 -12.63
C VAL A 288 4.54 -0.75 -11.69
N GLY A 289 5.16 -1.57 -10.85
CA GLY A 289 6.17 -1.12 -9.90
C GLY A 289 7.24 -2.17 -9.67
N TYR A 290 8.40 -1.67 -9.26
CA TYR A 290 9.50 -2.45 -8.73
C TYR A 290 9.94 -1.82 -7.41
N THR A 291 10.19 -2.65 -6.42
CA THR A 291 10.74 -2.24 -5.13
C THR A 291 11.94 -3.10 -4.80
N GLY A 292 13.03 -2.48 -4.42
CA GLY A 292 14.25 -3.12 -3.95
C GLY A 292 14.53 -2.73 -2.51
N VAL A 293 14.93 -3.71 -1.72
CA VAL A 293 15.48 -3.60 -0.37
C VAL A 293 16.65 -4.58 -0.27
N ASP A 294 17.54 -4.43 0.69
CA ASP A 294 18.61 -5.41 0.84
C ASP A 294 18.03 -6.82 1.03
N GLY A 295 18.57 -7.78 0.31
CA GLY A 295 18.09 -9.16 0.32
C GLY A 295 16.73 -9.43 -0.37
N ALA A 296 15.92 -8.43 -0.79
CA ALA A 296 14.64 -8.69 -1.40
C ALA A 296 14.31 -7.80 -2.61
N ASN A 297 13.55 -8.36 -3.54
CA ASN A 297 13.07 -7.65 -4.73
C ASN A 297 11.59 -7.95 -4.97
N SER A 298 10.81 -6.91 -5.23
CA SER A 298 9.38 -6.99 -5.44
C SER A 298 8.95 -6.43 -6.80
N TYR A 299 7.98 -7.06 -7.43
CA TYR A 299 7.40 -6.68 -8.71
C TYR A 299 5.88 -6.63 -8.58
N GLY A 300 5.30 -5.49 -8.88
CA GLY A 300 3.87 -5.25 -8.71
C GLY A 300 3.17 -4.82 -10.00
N ILE A 301 1.88 -5.16 -10.07
CA ILE A 301 0.94 -4.66 -11.06
C ILE A 301 -0.33 -4.24 -10.36
N ASN A 302 -0.92 -3.13 -10.80
CA ASN A 302 -2.22 -2.69 -10.31
C ASN A 302 -3.15 -2.26 -11.45
N GLY A 303 -4.44 -2.31 -11.17
CA GLY A 303 -5.50 -1.83 -12.05
C GLY A 303 -6.44 -0.91 -11.28
N THR A 304 -6.83 0.21 -11.90
CA THR A 304 -7.80 1.17 -11.33
C THR A 304 -8.99 1.30 -12.25
N PHE A 305 -10.18 1.21 -11.68
CA PHE A 305 -11.47 1.45 -12.36
C PHE A 305 -12.24 2.55 -11.62
N ARG A 306 -12.88 3.44 -12.40
CA ARG A 306 -13.65 4.59 -11.91
C ARG A 306 -14.99 4.70 -12.61
N TYR A 307 -16.05 5.08 -11.87
CA TYR A 307 -17.41 5.36 -12.37
C TYR A 307 -18.19 6.28 -11.44
#